data_08387ff67aec55adaf84e9f01a088a3e
#
_entry.id   08387ff67aec55adaf84e9f01a088a3e
#
_cell.length_a   1.000
_cell.length_b   1.000
_cell.length_c   1.000
_cell.angle_alpha   90.00
_cell.angle_beta   90.00
_cell.angle_gamma   90.00
#
_symmetry.space_group_name_H-M   'P 1'
#
loop_
_entity.id
_entity.type
_entity.pdbx_description
1 polymer ?
#
loop_
_entity_poly.entity_id
_entity_poly.type
_entity_poly.pdbx_seq_one_letter_code
_entity_poly.pdbx_strand_id
1 'polypeptide(L)'
;MGNIDYKSAGVDIDAGNEAIDLIKDGVKSTFTSNVLTGLGSFGSLYDLKPILEKYDHPVMVQSIDGVGTKTIIARKLGKFDTIGIDLLSAAANDILVMGARPLTFLDYIANDKLKPKIVEEIVSGMVKACKETGVSLVGGETAEMPDTYLPGEHDLVGIITGMVEKEKIITGKSIKPGNVVLGLPSNGLHTNGYSFARKIFFEIGGYDVNDMIPKLEKSVGLTLLEPHINYTNHVFTVLNNEIDIKGIAHITGGGLIENIPRVLPDGCGVKIQKGSWPILPVFNVMQSIGDVGENEMFRAFNMGVGMVFIVDSNDVGFVKGALKGLAEVYKIGSVVDGEKRVTLK
;
A
#
# COMPACT_ATOMS: atom_id res chain seq x y z
N MET A 1 3.68 -18.29 -47.60
CA MET A 1 3.46 -17.21 -46.63
C MET A 1 2.48 -17.80 -45.61
N GLY A 2 2.88 -17.92 -44.34
CA GLY A 2 1.97 -18.37 -43.26
C GLY A 2 0.82 -17.39 -43.14
N ASN A 3 -0.37 -17.85 -42.75
CA ASN A 3 -1.47 -16.97 -42.43
C ASN A 3 -1.04 -16.01 -41.30
N ILE A 4 -1.21 -14.72 -41.50
CA ILE A 4 -1.00 -13.72 -40.48
C ILE A 4 -2.23 -13.84 -39.51
N ASP A 5 -1.96 -14.06 -38.24
CA ASP A 5 -2.96 -14.13 -37.18
C ASP A 5 -2.64 -13.14 -36.05
N TYR A 6 -3.56 -12.98 -35.11
CA TYR A 6 -3.42 -12.02 -34.02
C TYR A 6 -2.27 -12.37 -33.08
N LYS A 7 -2.00 -13.68 -32.90
CA LYS A 7 -0.89 -14.20 -32.11
C LYS A 7 0.49 -13.86 -32.72
N SER A 8 0.59 -13.92 -34.05
CA SER A 8 1.81 -13.53 -34.77
C SER A 8 2.05 -12.02 -34.73
N ALA A 9 1.02 -11.23 -34.44
CA ALA A 9 1.12 -9.79 -34.20
C ALA A 9 1.45 -9.45 -32.72
N GLY A 10 1.64 -10.46 -31.86
CA GLY A 10 2.10 -10.27 -30.47
C GLY A 10 0.99 -10.30 -29.41
N VAL A 11 -0.27 -10.62 -29.75
CA VAL A 11 -1.37 -10.69 -28.78
C VAL A 11 -1.98 -12.10 -28.78
N ASP A 12 -1.91 -12.78 -27.65
CA ASP A 12 -2.38 -14.17 -27.48
C ASP A 12 -3.73 -14.20 -26.72
N ILE A 13 -4.84 -14.25 -27.46
CA ILE A 13 -6.21 -14.33 -26.90
C ILE A 13 -6.40 -15.59 -26.05
N ASP A 14 -5.81 -16.72 -26.43
CA ASP A 14 -5.95 -17.97 -25.67
C ASP A 14 -5.27 -17.86 -24.31
N ALA A 15 -4.09 -17.24 -24.24
CA ALA A 15 -3.43 -16.95 -22.98
C ALA A 15 -4.27 -16.00 -22.09
N GLY A 16 -4.93 -15.00 -22.67
CA GLY A 16 -5.88 -14.13 -21.96
C GLY A 16 -7.03 -14.91 -21.35
N ASN A 17 -7.68 -15.77 -22.12
CA ASN A 17 -8.76 -16.63 -21.65
C ASN A 17 -8.31 -17.59 -20.54
N GLU A 18 -7.14 -18.22 -20.70
CA GLU A 18 -6.56 -19.08 -19.68
C GLU A 18 -6.33 -18.32 -18.37
N ALA A 19 -5.79 -17.10 -18.45
CA ALA A 19 -5.56 -16.26 -17.26
C ALA A 19 -6.87 -15.98 -16.52
N ILE A 20 -7.96 -15.63 -17.25
CA ILE A 20 -9.27 -15.39 -16.66
C ILE A 20 -9.81 -16.66 -15.98
N ASP A 21 -9.68 -17.82 -16.61
CA ASP A 21 -10.14 -19.09 -16.03
C ASP A 21 -9.39 -19.44 -14.72
N LEU A 22 -8.08 -19.15 -14.66
CA LEU A 22 -7.27 -19.40 -13.47
C LEU A 22 -7.64 -18.50 -12.28
N ILE A 23 -8.01 -17.24 -12.52
CA ILE A 23 -8.29 -16.26 -11.45
C ILE A 23 -9.75 -16.24 -10.99
N LYS A 24 -10.67 -16.72 -11.79
CA LYS A 24 -12.13 -16.57 -11.68
C LYS A 24 -12.69 -16.95 -10.30
N ASP A 25 -12.33 -18.11 -9.77
CA ASP A 25 -12.85 -18.58 -8.48
C ASP A 25 -12.24 -17.81 -7.31
N GLY A 26 -10.94 -17.47 -7.42
CA GLY A 26 -10.27 -16.61 -6.46
C GLY A 26 -10.96 -15.25 -6.35
N VAL A 27 -11.18 -14.57 -7.47
CA VAL A 27 -11.86 -13.27 -7.52
C VAL A 27 -13.26 -13.35 -6.96
N LYS A 28 -14.07 -14.33 -7.38
CA LYS A 28 -15.42 -14.56 -6.83
C LYS A 28 -15.43 -14.74 -5.32
N SER A 29 -14.39 -15.33 -4.75
CA SER A 29 -14.28 -15.52 -3.29
C SER A 29 -14.13 -14.24 -2.48
N THR A 30 -13.89 -13.09 -3.15
CA THR A 30 -13.86 -11.75 -2.54
C THR A 30 -15.23 -11.06 -2.55
N PHE A 31 -16.19 -11.60 -3.30
CA PHE A 31 -17.48 -10.95 -3.50
C PHE A 31 -18.32 -10.97 -2.23
N THR A 32 -18.82 -9.80 -1.87
CA THR A 32 -19.89 -9.65 -0.89
C THR A 32 -21.25 -9.76 -1.58
N SER A 33 -22.34 -9.81 -0.81
CA SER A 33 -23.73 -9.79 -1.35
C SER A 33 -24.06 -8.55 -2.18
N ASN A 34 -23.22 -7.52 -2.11
CA ASN A 34 -23.39 -6.28 -2.87
C ASN A 34 -22.92 -6.41 -4.32
N VAL A 35 -22.08 -7.39 -4.66
CA VAL A 35 -21.62 -7.60 -6.04
C VAL A 35 -22.71 -8.35 -6.83
N LEU A 36 -23.25 -7.71 -7.84
CA LEU A 36 -24.39 -8.22 -8.64
C LEU A 36 -23.97 -8.87 -9.97
N THR A 37 -22.72 -8.68 -10.41
CA THR A 37 -22.18 -9.25 -11.66
C THR A 37 -21.01 -10.18 -11.37
N GLY A 38 -20.84 -11.17 -12.28
CA GLY A 38 -19.63 -12.01 -12.30
C GLY A 38 -18.51 -11.39 -13.14
N LEU A 39 -17.33 -12.04 -13.13
CA LEU A 39 -16.23 -11.73 -14.04
C LEU A 39 -16.67 -11.95 -15.51
N GLY A 40 -16.11 -11.12 -16.41
CA GLY A 40 -16.35 -11.20 -17.85
C GLY A 40 -17.47 -10.29 -18.36
N SER A 41 -18.12 -9.52 -17.49
CA SER A 41 -19.02 -8.44 -17.90
C SER A 41 -18.21 -7.19 -18.28
N PHE A 42 -18.75 -6.35 -19.17
CA PHE A 42 -18.11 -5.07 -19.56
C PHE A 42 -17.91 -4.10 -18.38
N GLY A 43 -18.64 -4.27 -17.31
CA GLY A 43 -18.50 -3.49 -16.07
C GLY A 43 -19.07 -4.25 -14.89
N SER A 44 -18.65 -3.88 -13.70
CA SER A 44 -19.18 -4.43 -12.46
C SER A 44 -20.40 -3.66 -11.97
N LEU A 45 -21.39 -4.40 -11.44
CA LEU A 45 -22.53 -3.81 -10.74
C LEU A 45 -22.37 -4.08 -9.25
N TYR A 46 -22.42 -3.01 -8.46
CA TYR A 46 -22.30 -3.05 -7.01
C TYR A 46 -23.51 -2.37 -6.38
N ASP A 47 -24.31 -3.10 -5.60
CA ASP A 47 -25.47 -2.54 -4.91
C ASP A 47 -25.03 -1.64 -3.76
N LEU A 48 -25.28 -0.36 -3.93
CA LEU A 48 -24.94 0.65 -2.92
C LEU A 48 -26.00 0.80 -1.84
N LYS A 49 -27.24 0.37 -2.07
CA LYS A 49 -28.33 0.62 -1.13
C LYS A 49 -28.05 0.11 0.30
N PRO A 50 -27.62 -1.16 0.52
CA PRO A 50 -27.33 -1.64 1.87
C PRO A 50 -26.14 -0.95 2.54
N ILE A 51 -25.27 -0.31 1.73
CA ILE A 51 -24.16 0.49 2.24
C ILE A 51 -24.65 1.88 2.66
N LEU A 52 -25.41 2.55 1.77
CA LEU A 52 -25.91 3.91 2.00
C LEU A 52 -26.82 3.99 3.23
N GLU A 53 -27.59 2.94 3.52
CA GLU A 53 -28.45 2.87 4.74
C GLU A 53 -27.67 2.97 6.06
N LYS A 54 -26.34 2.84 6.03
CA LYS A 54 -25.45 2.96 7.22
C LYS A 54 -24.89 4.38 7.42
N TYR A 55 -25.21 5.32 6.54
CA TYR A 55 -24.69 6.68 6.52
C TYR A 55 -25.83 7.68 6.42
N ASP A 56 -25.70 8.78 7.12
CA ASP A 56 -26.63 9.92 7.01
C ASP A 56 -26.26 10.81 5.82
N HIS A 57 -24.95 11.03 5.62
CA HIS A 57 -24.42 11.80 4.50
C HIS A 57 -23.16 11.10 3.93
N PRO A 58 -23.35 10.07 3.09
CA PRO A 58 -22.24 9.30 2.54
C PRO A 58 -21.39 10.12 1.58
N VAL A 59 -20.07 10.02 1.72
CA VAL A 59 -19.07 10.60 0.82
C VAL A 59 -18.22 9.47 0.24
N MET A 60 -18.19 9.39 -1.09
CA MET A 60 -17.33 8.45 -1.82
C MET A 60 -15.90 8.96 -1.84
N VAL A 61 -14.95 8.07 -1.56
CA VAL A 61 -13.53 8.34 -1.59
C VAL A 61 -12.87 7.36 -2.54
N GLN A 62 -12.00 7.85 -3.41
CA GLN A 62 -11.29 7.01 -4.38
C GLN A 62 -9.81 7.36 -4.38
N SER A 63 -8.96 6.36 -4.58
CA SER A 63 -7.53 6.51 -4.87
C SER A 63 -7.14 5.57 -5.99
N ILE A 64 -6.08 5.95 -6.70
CA ILE A 64 -5.41 5.15 -7.72
C ILE A 64 -3.91 5.14 -7.40
N ASP A 65 -3.31 3.96 -7.36
CA ASP A 65 -1.88 3.80 -7.11
C ASP A 65 -1.33 2.60 -7.89
N GLY A 66 -0.02 2.51 -7.97
CA GLY A 66 0.71 1.42 -8.61
C GLY A 66 1.73 0.78 -7.68
N VAL A 67 2.23 -0.40 -8.06
CA VAL A 67 3.33 -1.07 -7.33
C VAL A 67 4.68 -0.43 -7.64
N GLY A 68 4.80 0.19 -8.80
CA GLY A 68 6.03 0.81 -9.25
C GLY A 68 7.17 -0.19 -9.45
N THR A 69 8.42 0.25 -9.26
CA THR A 69 9.61 -0.55 -9.60
C THR A 69 9.92 -1.71 -8.65
N LYS A 70 9.08 -1.98 -7.65
CA LYS A 70 9.10 -3.24 -6.87
C LYS A 70 8.83 -4.45 -7.76
N THR A 71 8.05 -4.30 -8.83
CA THR A 71 7.80 -5.34 -9.83
C THR A 71 9.10 -5.92 -10.44
N ILE A 72 10.16 -5.11 -10.54
CA ILE A 72 11.47 -5.56 -11.03
C ILE A 72 12.10 -6.59 -10.07
N ILE A 73 11.90 -6.44 -8.75
CA ILE A 73 12.37 -7.41 -7.76
C ILE A 73 11.59 -8.72 -7.89
N ALA A 74 10.25 -8.62 -8.04
CA ALA A 74 9.38 -9.76 -8.26
C ALA A 74 9.82 -10.56 -9.50
N ARG A 75 10.07 -9.86 -10.61
CA ARG A 75 10.57 -10.46 -11.87
C ARG A 75 11.92 -11.15 -11.68
N LYS A 76 12.88 -10.51 -11.02
CA LYS A 76 14.21 -11.09 -10.77
C LYS A 76 14.17 -12.36 -9.93
N LEU A 77 13.25 -12.43 -8.97
CA LEU A 77 13.02 -13.62 -8.12
C LEU A 77 12.09 -14.66 -8.77
N GLY A 78 11.35 -14.30 -9.81
CA GLY A 78 10.27 -15.14 -10.34
C GLY A 78 9.13 -15.36 -9.35
N LYS A 79 8.84 -14.36 -8.48
CA LYS A 79 7.85 -14.45 -7.40
C LYS A 79 6.91 -13.24 -7.44
N PHE A 80 5.64 -13.46 -7.77
CA PHE A 80 4.68 -12.40 -8.05
C PHE A 80 3.48 -12.37 -7.08
N ASP A 81 3.35 -13.35 -6.20
CA ASP A 81 2.22 -13.50 -5.27
C ASP A 81 2.10 -12.39 -4.21
N THR A 82 3.16 -11.60 -3.99
CA THR A 82 3.17 -10.52 -3.00
C THR A 82 2.78 -9.16 -3.58
N ILE A 83 3.05 -8.91 -4.87
CA ILE A 83 2.85 -7.58 -5.45
C ILE A 83 1.37 -7.22 -5.65
N GLY A 84 0.48 -8.22 -5.73
CA GLY A 84 -0.96 -7.98 -5.67
C GLY A 84 -1.44 -7.51 -4.29
N ILE A 85 -0.81 -8.01 -3.21
CA ILE A 85 -1.04 -7.49 -1.84
C ILE A 85 -0.58 -6.04 -1.73
N ASP A 86 0.59 -5.74 -2.29
CA ASP A 86 1.15 -4.38 -2.33
C ASP A 86 0.19 -3.40 -2.99
N LEU A 87 -0.35 -3.78 -4.15
CA LEU A 87 -1.20 -2.92 -4.95
C LEU A 87 -2.48 -2.51 -4.20
N LEU A 88 -3.20 -3.49 -3.65
CA LEU A 88 -4.41 -3.20 -2.89
C LEU A 88 -4.09 -2.44 -1.61
N SER A 89 -3.02 -2.81 -0.90
CA SER A 89 -2.67 -2.18 0.38
C SER A 89 -2.29 -0.71 0.20
N ALA A 90 -1.49 -0.38 -0.81
CA ALA A 90 -1.11 0.99 -1.11
C ALA A 90 -2.35 1.86 -1.36
N ALA A 91 -3.22 1.44 -2.28
CA ALA A 91 -4.43 2.18 -2.63
C ALA A 91 -5.43 2.27 -1.46
N ALA A 92 -5.61 1.18 -0.69
CA ALA A 92 -6.51 1.18 0.46
C ALA A 92 -6.02 2.13 1.56
N ASN A 93 -4.72 2.09 1.89
CA ASN A 93 -4.14 2.95 2.92
C ASN A 93 -4.31 4.44 2.61
N ASP A 94 -4.34 4.82 1.33
CA ASP A 94 -4.54 6.21 0.93
C ASP A 94 -5.94 6.73 1.25
N ILE A 95 -6.98 5.91 1.15
CA ILE A 95 -8.33 6.35 1.51
C ILE A 95 -8.60 6.24 3.01
N LEU A 96 -7.86 5.37 3.72
CA LEU A 96 -7.96 5.24 5.18
C LEU A 96 -7.56 6.53 5.90
N VAL A 97 -6.66 7.35 5.32
CA VAL A 97 -6.25 8.62 5.97
C VAL A 97 -7.39 9.60 6.14
N MET A 98 -8.46 9.45 5.35
CA MET A 98 -9.70 10.21 5.46
C MET A 98 -10.78 9.52 6.30
N GLY A 99 -10.49 8.33 6.87
CA GLY A 99 -11.46 7.51 7.61
C GLY A 99 -12.42 6.74 6.70
N ALA A 100 -12.14 6.65 5.39
CA ALA A 100 -13.00 5.96 4.45
C ALA A 100 -12.81 4.44 4.53
N ARG A 101 -13.94 3.70 4.57
CA ARG A 101 -13.95 2.24 4.52
C ARG A 101 -13.82 1.78 3.07
N PRO A 102 -12.80 0.99 2.70
CA PRO A 102 -12.69 0.40 1.38
C PRO A 102 -13.88 -0.54 1.08
N LEU A 103 -14.37 -0.54 -0.16
CA LEU A 103 -15.51 -1.34 -0.61
C LEU A 103 -15.18 -2.20 -1.84
N THR A 104 -14.69 -1.56 -2.90
CA THR A 104 -14.39 -2.23 -4.17
C THR A 104 -13.02 -1.89 -4.68
N PHE A 105 -12.44 -2.83 -5.41
CA PHE A 105 -11.14 -2.68 -6.06
C PHE A 105 -11.22 -3.09 -7.53
N LEU A 106 -10.54 -2.34 -8.38
CA LEU A 106 -10.30 -2.61 -9.80
C LEU A 106 -8.80 -2.58 -10.06
N ASP A 107 -8.31 -3.46 -10.92
CA ASP A 107 -6.90 -3.52 -11.29
C ASP A 107 -6.68 -3.37 -12.79
N TYR A 108 -5.47 -2.95 -13.13
CA TYR A 108 -4.93 -2.99 -14.48
C TYR A 108 -3.56 -3.68 -14.42
N ILE A 109 -3.42 -4.77 -15.17
CA ILE A 109 -2.17 -5.52 -15.32
C ILE A 109 -1.73 -5.39 -16.77
N ALA A 110 -0.65 -4.65 -17.02
CA ALA A 110 -0.03 -4.55 -18.33
C ALA A 110 1.32 -5.29 -18.37
N ASN A 111 1.62 -5.92 -19.49
CA ASN A 111 2.87 -6.68 -19.68
C ASN A 111 3.28 -6.69 -21.15
N ASP A 112 4.55 -7.01 -21.40
CA ASP A 112 5.06 -7.20 -22.78
C ASP A 112 4.43 -8.42 -23.43
N LYS A 113 4.36 -9.52 -22.66
CA LYS A 113 3.78 -10.80 -23.05
C LYS A 113 3.04 -11.43 -21.90
N LEU A 114 1.77 -11.76 -22.15
CA LEU A 114 0.91 -12.36 -21.13
C LEU A 114 1.34 -13.77 -20.81
N LYS A 115 1.55 -14.03 -19.51
CA LYS A 115 1.83 -15.35 -18.93
C LYS A 115 0.75 -15.67 -17.91
N PRO A 116 -0.21 -16.57 -18.20
CA PRO A 116 -1.37 -16.84 -17.34
C PRO A 116 -1.01 -17.12 -15.89
N LYS A 117 0.05 -17.89 -15.63
CA LYS A 117 0.51 -18.21 -14.27
C LYS A 117 1.02 -17.00 -13.48
N ILE A 118 1.66 -16.04 -14.15
CA ILE A 118 2.10 -14.79 -13.48
C ILE A 118 0.89 -13.93 -13.11
N VAL A 119 -0.09 -13.83 -14.02
CA VAL A 119 -1.35 -13.12 -13.73
C VAL A 119 -2.09 -13.78 -12.56
N GLU A 120 -2.16 -15.12 -12.54
CA GLU A 120 -2.74 -15.89 -11.44
C GLU A 120 -2.06 -15.57 -10.10
N GLU A 121 -0.73 -15.56 -10.04
CA GLU A 121 0.02 -15.22 -8.83
C GLU A 121 -0.27 -13.79 -8.36
N ILE A 122 -0.22 -12.81 -9.26
CA ILE A 122 -0.50 -11.41 -8.95
C ILE A 122 -1.92 -11.26 -8.38
N VAL A 123 -2.92 -11.82 -9.07
CA VAL A 123 -4.32 -11.74 -8.65
C VAL A 123 -4.55 -12.50 -7.36
N SER A 124 -3.86 -13.63 -7.12
CA SER A 124 -3.95 -14.35 -5.85
C SER A 124 -3.55 -13.48 -4.65
N GLY A 125 -2.52 -12.64 -4.82
CA GLY A 125 -2.12 -11.63 -3.84
C GLY A 125 -3.22 -10.59 -3.59
N MET A 126 -3.84 -10.07 -4.65
CA MET A 126 -4.98 -9.14 -4.52
C MET A 126 -6.17 -9.79 -3.80
N VAL A 127 -6.52 -11.02 -4.19
CA VAL A 127 -7.60 -11.81 -3.57
C VAL A 127 -7.35 -11.99 -2.07
N LYS A 128 -6.13 -12.33 -1.68
CA LYS A 128 -5.75 -12.45 -0.27
C LYS A 128 -6.00 -11.17 0.50
N ALA A 129 -5.47 -10.05 0.01
CA ALA A 129 -5.62 -8.75 0.66
C ALA A 129 -7.08 -8.26 0.66
N CYS A 130 -7.85 -8.52 -0.40
CA CYS A 130 -9.28 -8.25 -0.47
C CYS A 130 -10.06 -8.99 0.63
N LYS A 131 -9.79 -10.28 0.80
CA LYS A 131 -10.48 -11.11 1.83
C LYS A 131 -10.14 -10.66 3.25
N GLU A 132 -8.90 -10.30 3.51
CA GLU A 132 -8.45 -9.81 4.83
C GLU A 132 -9.10 -8.48 5.22
N THR A 133 -9.52 -7.68 4.24
CA THR A 133 -10.04 -6.32 4.46
C THR A 133 -11.53 -6.16 4.12
N GLY A 134 -12.17 -7.22 3.60
CA GLY A 134 -13.58 -7.18 3.21
C GLY A 134 -13.86 -6.35 1.95
N VAL A 135 -12.84 -6.16 1.11
CA VAL A 135 -12.94 -5.47 -0.20
C VAL A 135 -13.32 -6.49 -1.28
N SER A 136 -14.19 -6.12 -2.20
CA SER A 136 -14.50 -6.95 -3.37
C SER A 136 -13.64 -6.55 -4.56
N LEU A 137 -12.88 -7.50 -5.12
CA LEU A 137 -12.20 -7.34 -6.41
C LEU A 137 -13.23 -7.52 -7.51
N VAL A 138 -13.80 -6.41 -7.99
CA VAL A 138 -15.00 -6.43 -8.81
C VAL A 138 -14.75 -6.49 -10.32
N GLY A 139 -13.50 -6.31 -10.74
CA GLY A 139 -13.10 -6.38 -12.15
C GLY A 139 -11.67 -5.87 -12.32
N GLY A 140 -11.24 -5.89 -13.56
CA GLY A 140 -9.90 -5.42 -13.93
C GLY A 140 -9.71 -5.50 -15.44
N GLU A 141 -8.51 -5.13 -15.88
CA GLU A 141 -8.08 -5.21 -17.27
C GLU A 141 -6.68 -5.86 -17.32
N THR A 142 -6.49 -6.81 -18.22
CA THR A 142 -5.19 -7.41 -18.47
C THR A 142 -4.80 -7.16 -19.92
N ALA A 143 -3.73 -6.39 -20.13
CA ALA A 143 -3.29 -5.97 -21.45
C ALA A 143 -1.93 -6.56 -21.83
N GLU A 144 -1.86 -7.20 -23.00
CA GLU A 144 -0.63 -7.58 -23.65
C GLU A 144 -0.21 -6.46 -24.59
N MET A 145 0.94 -5.84 -24.31
CA MET A 145 1.41 -4.63 -24.99
C MET A 145 2.86 -4.81 -25.49
N PRO A 146 3.04 -5.59 -26.55
CA PRO A 146 4.36 -5.81 -27.15
C PRO A 146 4.99 -4.48 -27.56
N ASP A 147 6.31 -4.40 -27.43
CA ASP A 147 7.13 -3.22 -27.74
C ASP A 147 6.87 -1.97 -26.88
N THR A 148 5.86 -1.99 -25.99
CA THR A 148 5.63 -0.90 -25.02
C THR A 148 6.41 -1.13 -23.73
N TYR A 149 6.42 -2.38 -23.24
CA TYR A 149 7.18 -2.79 -22.07
C TYR A 149 8.41 -3.62 -22.47
N LEU A 150 9.46 -3.54 -21.65
CA LEU A 150 10.63 -4.40 -21.82
C LEU A 150 10.27 -5.88 -21.56
N PRO A 151 10.95 -6.85 -22.18
CA PRO A 151 10.64 -8.26 -22.00
C PRO A 151 10.58 -8.70 -20.54
N GLY A 152 9.44 -9.28 -20.16
CA GLY A 152 9.14 -9.77 -18.82
C GLY A 152 8.75 -8.70 -17.81
N GLU A 153 8.57 -7.45 -18.22
CA GLU A 153 8.08 -6.39 -17.33
C GLU A 153 6.56 -6.42 -17.19
N HIS A 154 6.12 -6.02 -16.00
CA HIS A 154 4.72 -5.90 -15.64
C HIS A 154 4.49 -4.55 -14.98
N ASP A 155 3.43 -3.87 -15.37
CA ASP A 155 2.95 -2.66 -14.72
C ASP A 155 1.59 -2.93 -14.09
N LEU A 156 1.43 -2.50 -12.87
CA LEU A 156 0.26 -2.77 -12.05
C LEU A 156 -0.32 -1.46 -11.54
N VAL A 157 -1.59 -1.25 -11.81
CA VAL A 157 -2.35 -0.10 -11.30
C VAL A 157 -3.62 -0.60 -10.64
N GLY A 158 -3.97 -0.03 -9.50
CA GLY A 158 -5.19 -0.38 -8.76
C GLY A 158 -6.02 0.84 -8.41
N ILE A 159 -7.33 0.70 -8.50
CA ILE A 159 -8.30 1.73 -8.14
C ILE A 159 -9.14 1.20 -6.98
N ILE A 160 -9.06 1.88 -5.84
CA ILE A 160 -9.89 1.62 -4.67
C ILE A 160 -11.03 2.61 -4.59
N THR A 161 -12.22 2.11 -4.29
CA THR A 161 -13.37 2.94 -3.95
C THR A 161 -13.83 2.62 -2.54
N GLY A 162 -14.01 3.64 -1.73
CA GLY A 162 -14.50 3.52 -0.37
C GLY A 162 -15.52 4.59 -0.03
N MET A 163 -16.00 4.56 1.20
CA MET A 163 -17.03 5.49 1.69
C MET A 163 -16.75 5.93 3.11
N VAL A 164 -17.12 7.17 3.42
CA VAL A 164 -17.03 7.75 4.75
C VAL A 164 -18.25 8.62 5.03
N GLU A 165 -18.70 8.68 6.30
CA GLU A 165 -19.69 9.67 6.74
C GLU A 165 -19.08 11.08 6.70
N LYS A 166 -19.75 12.04 6.09
CA LYS A 166 -19.24 13.41 5.90
C LYS A 166 -18.71 14.04 7.19
N GLU A 167 -19.46 13.89 8.28
CA GLU A 167 -19.10 14.45 9.58
C GLU A 167 -17.95 13.70 10.28
N LYS A 168 -17.60 12.51 9.79
CA LYS A 168 -16.50 11.67 10.30
C LYS A 168 -15.25 11.71 9.44
N ILE A 169 -15.20 12.59 8.41
CA ILE A 169 -14.00 12.74 7.58
C ILE A 169 -12.86 13.26 8.44
N ILE A 170 -11.76 12.51 8.47
CA ILE A 170 -10.53 12.90 9.16
C ILE A 170 -9.79 13.92 8.29
N THR A 171 -9.79 15.17 8.71
CA THR A 171 -9.27 16.30 7.91
C THR A 171 -7.98 16.91 8.47
N GLY A 172 -7.58 16.52 9.66
CA GLY A 172 -6.45 17.15 10.37
C GLY A 172 -6.77 18.53 10.99
N LYS A 173 -7.93 19.12 10.73
CA LYS A 173 -8.28 20.49 11.20
C LYS A 173 -8.29 20.67 12.71
N SER A 174 -8.55 19.61 13.46
CA SER A 174 -8.57 19.59 14.93
C SER A 174 -7.21 19.31 15.58
N ILE A 175 -6.17 19.10 14.77
CA ILE A 175 -4.80 18.93 15.26
C ILE A 175 -4.32 20.25 15.87
N LYS A 176 -3.69 20.14 17.04
CA LYS A 176 -3.16 21.31 17.78
C LYS A 176 -1.87 20.96 18.51
N PRO A 177 -1.06 21.94 18.87
CA PRO A 177 0.11 21.73 19.72
C PRO A 177 -0.26 20.96 21.00
N GLY A 178 0.62 20.02 21.37
CA GLY A 178 0.39 19.07 22.48
C GLY A 178 -0.22 17.73 22.07
N ASN A 179 -0.79 17.61 20.85
CA ASN A 179 -1.20 16.30 20.34
C ASN A 179 -0.01 15.38 20.17
N VAL A 180 -0.25 14.08 20.29
CA VAL A 180 0.77 13.03 20.23
C VAL A 180 0.76 12.41 18.85
N VAL A 181 1.96 12.16 18.32
CA VAL A 181 2.19 11.46 17.05
C VAL A 181 2.52 10.02 17.37
N LEU A 182 1.67 9.10 16.94
CA LEU A 182 1.81 7.66 17.09
C LEU A 182 2.20 7.04 15.76
N GLY A 183 3.21 6.19 15.75
CA GLY A 183 3.65 5.41 14.59
C GLY A 183 3.19 3.96 14.69
N LEU A 184 2.64 3.43 13.61
CA LEU A 184 2.40 2.01 13.41
C LEU A 184 3.54 1.43 12.57
N PRO A 185 4.07 0.25 12.93
CA PRO A 185 5.23 -0.31 12.25
C PRO A 185 4.96 -0.63 10.79
N SER A 186 5.98 -0.47 9.94
CA SER A 186 6.08 -1.16 8.67
C SER A 186 6.83 -2.47 8.85
N ASN A 187 6.76 -3.35 7.85
CA ASN A 187 7.53 -4.60 7.82
C ASN A 187 8.64 -4.59 6.75
N GLY A 188 8.85 -3.45 6.10
CA GLY A 188 9.83 -3.25 5.04
C GLY A 188 9.66 -1.89 4.38
N LEU A 189 10.10 -1.80 3.13
CA LEU A 189 10.02 -0.57 2.34
C LEU A 189 8.58 -0.23 1.91
N HIS A 190 7.66 -1.19 1.99
CA HIS A 190 6.33 -1.15 1.40
C HIS A 190 6.41 -1.08 -0.14
N THR A 191 5.97 0.03 -0.76
CA THR A 191 6.00 0.21 -2.24
C THR A 191 6.81 1.42 -2.69
N ASN A 192 7.56 2.05 -1.79
CA ASN A 192 8.28 3.30 -2.09
C ASN A 192 9.79 3.16 -1.92
N GLY A 193 10.54 3.99 -2.67
CA GLY A 193 12.00 4.03 -2.60
C GLY A 193 12.72 2.90 -3.35
N TYR A 194 12.03 2.10 -4.16
CA TYR A 194 12.61 0.91 -4.81
C TYR A 194 13.68 1.23 -5.86
N SER A 195 13.58 2.32 -6.59
CA SER A 195 14.65 2.74 -7.51
C SER A 195 15.94 3.03 -6.75
N PHE A 196 15.83 3.67 -5.59
CA PHE A 196 16.98 3.96 -4.74
C PHE A 196 17.52 2.69 -4.05
N ALA A 197 16.65 1.84 -3.50
CA ALA A 197 17.05 0.56 -2.92
C ALA A 197 17.76 -0.35 -3.93
N ARG A 198 17.27 -0.44 -5.16
CA ARG A 198 17.93 -1.19 -6.25
C ARG A 198 19.30 -0.62 -6.57
N LYS A 199 19.46 0.69 -6.67
CA LYS A 199 20.76 1.33 -6.86
C LYS A 199 21.71 0.99 -5.73
N ILE A 200 21.26 1.05 -4.48
CA ILE A 200 22.10 0.75 -3.30
C ILE A 200 22.55 -0.71 -3.30
N PHE A 201 21.60 -1.67 -3.40
CA PHE A 201 21.95 -3.08 -3.28
C PHE A 201 22.68 -3.61 -4.52
N PHE A 202 22.18 -3.32 -5.72
CA PHE A 202 22.64 -3.99 -6.94
C PHE A 202 23.78 -3.25 -7.62
N GLU A 203 23.73 -1.90 -7.71
CA GLU A 203 24.75 -1.13 -8.41
C GLU A 203 25.93 -0.78 -7.51
N ILE A 204 25.65 -0.29 -6.29
CA ILE A 204 26.71 0.13 -5.33
C ILE A 204 27.24 -1.07 -4.56
N GLY A 205 26.34 -1.89 -4.00
CA GLY A 205 26.70 -3.04 -3.16
C GLY A 205 27.13 -4.27 -3.95
N GLY A 206 26.80 -4.34 -5.24
CA GLY A 206 27.13 -5.51 -6.11
C GLY A 206 26.38 -6.79 -5.76
N TYR A 207 25.32 -6.71 -4.95
CA TYR A 207 24.50 -7.88 -4.57
C TYR A 207 23.54 -8.29 -5.67
N ASP A 208 23.12 -9.56 -5.67
CA ASP A 208 21.95 -10.04 -6.42
C ASP A 208 20.76 -10.31 -5.47
N VAL A 209 19.57 -10.54 -6.05
CA VAL A 209 18.33 -10.80 -5.29
C VAL A 209 18.41 -12.04 -4.40
N ASN A 210 19.26 -13.03 -4.78
CA ASN A 210 19.44 -14.27 -4.03
C ASN A 210 20.51 -14.19 -2.93
N ASP A 211 21.28 -13.10 -2.88
CA ASP A 211 22.37 -12.97 -1.92
C ASP A 211 21.84 -12.76 -0.50
N MET A 212 22.57 -13.38 0.44
CA MET A 212 22.31 -13.25 1.87
C MET A 212 23.28 -12.22 2.48
N ILE A 213 22.73 -11.27 3.20
CA ILE A 213 23.53 -10.31 4.00
C ILE A 213 23.38 -10.68 5.47
N PRO A 214 24.47 -10.83 6.25
CA PRO A 214 24.41 -11.35 7.63
C PRO A 214 23.44 -10.64 8.58
N LYS A 215 23.11 -9.38 8.32
CA LYS A 215 22.16 -8.58 9.10
C LYS A 215 20.70 -8.73 8.63
N LEU A 216 20.44 -9.42 7.52
CA LEU A 216 19.11 -9.69 7.00
C LEU A 216 18.79 -11.17 7.22
N GLU A 217 17.59 -11.48 7.70
CA GLU A 217 17.14 -12.86 7.94
C GLU A 217 16.81 -13.61 6.65
N LYS A 218 16.58 -12.87 5.56
CA LYS A 218 16.19 -13.36 4.24
C LYS A 218 17.17 -12.84 3.18
N SER A 219 17.12 -13.41 1.98
CA SER A 219 17.87 -12.86 0.85
C SER A 219 17.47 -11.41 0.58
N VAL A 220 18.33 -10.66 -0.10
CA VAL A 220 18.08 -9.26 -0.47
C VAL A 220 16.72 -9.12 -1.17
N GLY A 221 16.46 -9.95 -2.16
CA GLY A 221 15.20 -9.91 -2.91
C GLY A 221 13.97 -10.25 -2.05
N LEU A 222 14.03 -11.27 -1.21
CA LEU A 222 12.91 -11.60 -0.32
C LEU A 222 12.67 -10.53 0.74
N THR A 223 13.73 -9.87 1.24
CA THR A 223 13.61 -8.73 2.14
C THR A 223 12.93 -7.55 1.44
N LEU A 224 13.28 -7.30 0.17
CA LEU A 224 12.67 -6.25 -0.62
C LEU A 224 11.24 -6.59 -1.09
N LEU A 225 10.86 -7.87 -1.14
CA LEU A 225 9.50 -8.30 -1.48
C LEU A 225 8.55 -8.41 -0.30
N GLU A 226 8.97 -8.03 0.93
CA GLU A 226 8.01 -7.99 2.05
C GLU A 226 6.77 -7.19 1.65
N PRO A 227 5.56 -7.79 1.81
CA PRO A 227 4.32 -7.16 1.37
C PRO A 227 4.01 -5.88 2.16
N HIS A 228 3.42 -4.91 1.49
CA HIS A 228 2.90 -3.69 2.10
C HIS A 228 1.80 -4.03 3.12
N ILE A 229 1.91 -3.55 4.34
CA ILE A 229 0.89 -3.75 5.36
C ILE A 229 -0.37 -2.97 4.99
N ASN A 230 -1.51 -3.65 4.99
CA ASN A 230 -2.81 -3.01 4.90
C ASN A 230 -3.29 -2.61 6.29
N TYR A 231 -3.49 -1.32 6.52
CA TYR A 231 -3.88 -0.80 7.82
C TYR A 231 -5.40 -0.69 8.02
N THR A 232 -6.23 -1.25 7.12
CA THR A 232 -7.70 -1.18 7.23
C THR A 232 -8.19 -1.66 8.59
N ASN A 233 -7.76 -2.84 9.03
CA ASN A 233 -8.18 -3.39 10.32
C ASN A 233 -7.67 -2.54 11.50
N HIS A 234 -6.46 -1.98 11.40
CA HIS A 234 -5.89 -1.12 12.44
C HIS A 234 -6.70 0.16 12.61
N VAL A 235 -6.96 0.87 11.51
CA VAL A 235 -7.73 2.12 11.51
C VAL A 235 -9.14 1.89 12.04
N PHE A 236 -9.84 0.88 11.50
CA PHE A 236 -11.24 0.64 11.90
C PHE A 236 -11.38 0.02 13.29
N THR A 237 -10.36 -0.68 13.81
CA THR A 237 -10.35 -1.07 15.22
C THR A 237 -10.33 0.15 16.13
N VAL A 238 -9.55 1.18 15.81
CA VAL A 238 -9.51 2.40 16.61
C VAL A 238 -10.81 3.21 16.46
N LEU A 239 -11.28 3.42 15.22
CA LEU A 239 -12.51 4.19 14.95
C LEU A 239 -13.77 3.53 15.52
N ASN A 240 -13.88 2.20 15.45
CA ASN A 240 -15.02 1.47 16.01
C ASN A 240 -15.06 1.46 17.55
N ASN A 241 -13.94 1.76 18.21
CA ASN A 241 -13.88 2.01 19.64
C ASN A 241 -14.12 3.50 19.99
N GLU A 242 -14.62 4.29 19.04
CA GLU A 242 -14.97 5.71 19.20
C GLU A 242 -13.79 6.58 19.66
N ILE A 243 -12.55 6.16 19.38
CA ILE A 243 -11.35 6.93 19.70
C ILE A 243 -11.15 8.01 18.62
N ASP A 244 -11.01 9.25 19.06
CA ASP A 244 -10.88 10.41 18.17
C ASP A 244 -9.48 10.52 17.57
N ILE A 245 -9.34 10.08 16.32
CA ILE A 245 -8.12 10.28 15.53
C ILE A 245 -8.24 11.63 14.82
N LYS A 246 -7.39 12.58 15.19
CA LYS A 246 -7.40 13.93 14.63
C LYS A 246 -6.77 14.04 13.26
N GLY A 247 -5.86 13.13 12.94
CA GLY A 247 -5.19 13.03 11.64
C GLY A 247 -4.52 11.69 11.44
N ILE A 248 -4.52 11.22 10.20
CA ILE A 248 -3.81 10.01 9.77
C ILE A 248 -2.90 10.39 8.61
N ALA A 249 -1.66 9.86 8.60
CA ALA A 249 -0.75 9.98 7.47
C ALA A 249 -0.26 8.59 7.05
N HIS A 250 -0.43 8.24 5.78
CA HIS A 250 0.18 7.09 5.15
C HIS A 250 1.61 7.45 4.73
N ILE A 251 2.59 6.68 5.18
CA ILE A 251 4.01 7.00 4.96
C ILE A 251 4.49 6.33 3.68
N THR A 252 4.48 7.10 2.60
CA THR A 252 4.88 6.74 1.24
C THR A 252 6.17 7.43 0.83
N GLY A 253 6.39 7.68 -0.46
CA GLY A 253 7.49 8.52 -0.96
C GLY A 253 7.50 9.89 -0.29
N GLY A 254 8.67 10.36 0.12
CA GLY A 254 8.82 11.54 0.97
C GLY A 254 8.96 11.21 2.47
N GLY A 255 8.71 9.94 2.88
CA GLY A 255 8.87 9.45 4.25
C GLY A 255 8.06 10.23 5.27
N LEU A 256 8.50 10.19 6.53
CA LEU A 256 7.87 10.96 7.61
C LEU A 256 7.91 12.48 7.36
N ILE A 257 8.96 12.94 6.68
CA ILE A 257 9.24 14.37 6.48
C ILE A 257 8.18 15.04 5.61
N GLU A 258 7.74 14.40 4.53
CA GLU A 258 6.84 15.00 3.55
C GLU A 258 5.37 14.54 3.69
N ASN A 259 5.11 13.38 4.32
CA ASN A 259 3.73 12.88 4.42
C ASN A 259 2.99 13.41 5.66
N ILE A 260 3.64 13.55 6.81
CA ILE A 260 2.98 14.11 8.00
C ILE A 260 2.49 15.55 7.78
N PRO A 261 3.25 16.46 7.12
CA PRO A 261 2.78 17.83 6.88
C PRO A 261 1.48 17.95 6.08
N ARG A 262 1.13 16.94 5.26
CA ARG A 262 -0.10 16.96 4.43
C ARG A 262 -1.38 17.03 5.28
N VAL A 263 -1.34 16.51 6.50
CA VAL A 263 -2.52 16.47 7.39
C VAL A 263 -2.50 17.55 8.47
N LEU A 264 -1.42 18.34 8.57
CA LEU A 264 -1.32 19.39 9.58
C LEU A 264 -2.09 20.65 9.18
N PRO A 265 -2.76 21.32 10.12
CA PRO A 265 -3.29 22.66 9.90
C PRO A 265 -2.17 23.72 9.96
N ASP A 266 -2.45 24.95 9.54
CA ASP A 266 -1.54 26.06 9.68
C ASP A 266 -1.22 26.33 11.16
N GLY A 267 0.01 26.75 11.45
CA GLY A 267 0.49 27.00 12.80
C GLY A 267 0.95 25.75 13.55
N CYS A 268 0.87 24.56 12.94
CA CYS A 268 1.31 23.31 13.54
C CYS A 268 2.50 22.69 12.80
N GLY A 269 3.53 22.34 13.54
CA GLY A 269 4.64 21.49 13.10
C GLY A 269 4.71 20.21 13.93
N VAL A 270 5.60 19.29 13.55
CA VAL A 270 5.81 18.04 14.28
C VAL A 270 7.29 17.87 14.63
N LYS A 271 7.55 17.49 15.88
CA LYS A 271 8.86 17.02 16.34
C LYS A 271 8.82 15.50 16.46
N ILE A 272 9.63 14.81 15.67
CA ILE A 272 9.80 13.35 15.71
C ILE A 272 11.06 13.03 16.55
N GLN A 273 10.91 12.14 17.51
CA GLN A 273 11.97 11.67 18.37
C GLN A 273 12.62 10.42 17.77
N LYS A 274 13.80 10.54 17.20
CA LYS A 274 14.58 9.39 16.70
C LYS A 274 14.87 8.40 17.84
N GLY A 275 14.93 7.11 17.51
CA GLY A 275 15.16 6.05 18.50
C GLY A 275 13.93 5.68 19.35
N SER A 276 12.77 6.31 19.15
CA SER A 276 11.53 5.97 19.87
C SER A 276 10.76 4.78 19.27
N TRP A 277 11.21 4.23 18.16
CA TRP A 277 10.75 3.00 17.54
C TRP A 277 11.93 2.22 16.95
N PRO A 278 11.79 0.90 16.72
CA PRO A 278 12.84 0.10 16.09
C PRO A 278 12.92 0.40 14.58
N ILE A 279 14.12 0.68 14.09
CA ILE A 279 14.40 0.78 12.66
C ILE A 279 14.74 -0.62 12.15
N LEU A 280 14.04 -1.08 11.10
CA LEU A 280 14.26 -2.40 10.53
C LEU A 280 15.68 -2.54 9.95
N PRO A 281 16.30 -3.72 10.08
CA PRO A 281 17.68 -3.95 9.64
C PRO A 281 17.96 -3.55 8.20
N VAL A 282 16.98 -3.71 7.30
CA VAL A 282 17.12 -3.37 5.87
C VAL A 282 17.51 -1.90 5.65
N PHE A 283 16.96 -0.97 6.46
CA PHE A 283 17.28 0.45 6.32
C PHE A 283 18.71 0.75 6.77
N ASN A 284 19.16 0.14 7.89
CA ASN A 284 20.53 0.30 8.36
C ASN A 284 21.55 -0.31 7.38
N VAL A 285 21.22 -1.45 6.77
CA VAL A 285 22.05 -2.10 5.74
C VAL A 285 22.15 -1.21 4.51
N MET A 286 21.03 -0.69 3.99
CA MET A 286 21.01 0.23 2.85
C MET A 286 21.82 1.48 3.14
N GLN A 287 21.65 2.09 4.31
CA GLN A 287 22.41 3.28 4.72
C GLN A 287 23.91 3.03 4.70
N SER A 288 24.32 1.87 5.25
CA SER A 288 25.75 1.49 5.31
C SER A 288 26.36 1.19 3.94
N ILE A 289 25.61 0.48 3.05
CA ILE A 289 26.11 0.15 1.70
C ILE A 289 26.23 1.40 0.84
N GLY A 290 25.20 2.25 0.87
CA GLY A 290 25.12 3.44 0.03
C GLY A 290 25.83 4.67 0.58
N ASP A 291 26.36 4.60 1.79
CA ASP A 291 26.87 5.78 2.56
C ASP A 291 25.86 6.93 2.52
N VAL A 292 24.57 6.59 2.75
CA VAL A 292 23.45 7.53 2.59
C VAL A 292 23.30 8.37 3.86
N GLY A 293 23.23 9.69 3.69
CA GLY A 293 22.96 10.59 4.79
C GLY A 293 21.62 10.31 5.49
N GLU A 294 21.56 10.45 6.80
CA GLU A 294 20.37 10.11 7.60
C GLU A 294 19.10 10.85 7.12
N ASN A 295 19.20 12.14 6.81
CA ASN A 295 18.07 12.92 6.31
C ASN A 295 17.51 12.38 5.00
N GLU A 296 18.37 11.90 4.11
CA GLU A 296 17.94 11.29 2.84
C GLU A 296 17.24 9.94 3.07
N MET A 297 17.73 9.14 4.04
CA MET A 297 17.04 7.91 4.44
C MET A 297 15.61 8.19 4.92
N PHE A 298 15.42 9.19 5.80
CA PHE A 298 14.09 9.59 6.30
C PHE A 298 13.19 10.25 5.25
N ARG A 299 13.77 10.74 4.16
CA ARG A 299 13.02 11.30 3.03
C ARG A 299 12.64 10.23 2.00
N ALA A 300 13.56 9.31 1.71
CA ALA A 300 13.34 8.28 0.70
C ALA A 300 12.46 7.13 1.20
N PHE A 301 12.51 6.81 2.51
CA PHE A 301 11.93 5.60 3.09
C PHE A 301 11.06 5.89 4.32
N ASN A 302 10.20 4.93 4.63
CA ASN A 302 9.32 4.97 5.81
C ASN A 302 10.07 4.75 7.14
N MET A 303 11.30 4.28 7.11
CA MET A 303 12.18 4.03 8.27
C MET A 303 11.54 3.20 9.38
N GLY A 304 10.66 2.27 9.02
CA GLY A 304 9.99 1.36 9.98
C GLY A 304 8.62 1.84 10.47
N VAL A 305 8.11 2.97 9.95
CA VAL A 305 6.77 3.49 10.27
C VAL A 305 5.95 3.59 8.99
N GLY A 306 4.91 2.78 8.84
CA GLY A 306 4.08 2.78 7.62
C GLY A 306 2.83 3.65 7.72
N MET A 307 2.30 3.86 8.93
CA MET A 307 1.13 4.71 9.17
C MET A 307 1.33 5.53 10.45
N VAL A 308 0.84 6.75 10.44
CA VAL A 308 0.89 7.66 11.59
C VAL A 308 -0.52 8.06 12.00
N PHE A 309 -0.81 8.01 13.31
CA PHE A 309 -2.00 8.61 13.91
C PHE A 309 -1.60 9.82 14.76
N ILE A 310 -2.39 10.88 14.66
CA ILE A 310 -2.27 12.06 15.53
C ILE A 310 -3.50 12.09 16.41
N VAL A 311 -3.29 12.03 17.72
CA VAL A 311 -4.38 11.92 18.72
C VAL A 311 -4.16 12.87 19.89
N ASP A 312 -5.17 13.04 20.71
CA ASP A 312 -5.01 13.73 22.01
C ASP A 312 -4.10 12.90 22.94
N SER A 313 -3.39 13.55 23.84
CA SER A 313 -2.51 12.88 24.81
C SER A 313 -3.26 11.88 25.71
N ASN A 314 -4.53 12.14 25.99
CA ASN A 314 -5.39 11.28 26.81
C ASN A 314 -5.80 10.00 26.07
N ASP A 315 -5.82 10.02 24.75
CA ASP A 315 -6.27 8.89 23.90
C ASP A 315 -5.16 7.89 23.60
N VAL A 316 -3.90 8.21 23.88
CA VAL A 316 -2.73 7.34 23.61
C VAL A 316 -2.89 5.94 24.22
N GLY A 317 -3.37 5.87 25.46
CA GLY A 317 -3.62 4.61 26.17
C GLY A 317 -4.73 3.78 25.51
N PHE A 318 -5.79 4.45 25.07
CA PHE A 318 -6.91 3.79 24.39
C PHE A 318 -6.51 3.25 23.01
N VAL A 319 -5.75 4.01 22.20
CA VAL A 319 -5.22 3.51 20.91
C VAL A 319 -4.34 2.28 21.13
N LYS A 320 -3.39 2.33 22.07
CA LYS A 320 -2.53 1.20 22.41
C LYS A 320 -3.33 -0.02 22.88
N GLY A 321 -4.36 0.22 23.70
CA GLY A 321 -5.26 -0.82 24.17
C GLY A 321 -6.06 -1.48 23.04
N ALA A 322 -6.63 -0.66 22.15
CA ALA A 322 -7.43 -1.13 21.01
C ALA A 322 -6.60 -1.96 20.03
N LEU A 323 -5.34 -1.59 19.80
CA LEU A 323 -4.44 -2.27 18.85
C LEU A 323 -3.61 -3.40 19.48
N LYS A 324 -3.81 -3.69 20.78
CA LYS A 324 -3.07 -4.77 21.46
C LYS A 324 -3.32 -6.13 20.79
N GLY A 325 -2.24 -6.77 20.38
CA GLY A 325 -2.29 -8.05 19.65
C GLY A 325 -2.48 -7.92 18.15
N LEU A 326 -2.74 -6.70 17.63
CA LEU A 326 -2.81 -6.42 16.19
C LEU A 326 -1.52 -5.73 15.70
N ALA A 327 -1.06 -4.72 16.43
CA ALA A 327 0.21 -4.05 16.14
C ALA A 327 0.78 -3.37 17.40
N GLU A 328 2.10 -3.24 17.44
CA GLU A 328 2.76 -2.32 18.37
C GLU A 328 2.49 -0.88 17.95
N VAL A 329 2.33 0.00 18.94
CA VAL A 329 2.09 1.44 18.73
C VAL A 329 3.17 2.24 19.42
N TYR A 330 3.96 2.96 18.65
CA TYR A 330 5.08 3.77 19.14
C TYR A 330 4.69 5.24 19.27
N LYS A 331 4.98 5.86 20.41
CA LYS A 331 4.93 7.33 20.52
C LYS A 331 6.18 7.89 19.87
N ILE A 332 6.07 8.33 18.63
CA ILE A 332 7.22 8.77 17.83
C ILE A 332 7.45 10.29 17.86
N GLY A 333 6.51 11.06 18.40
CA GLY A 333 6.68 12.51 18.44
C GLY A 333 5.48 13.26 19.02
N SER A 334 5.50 14.55 18.80
CA SER A 334 4.43 15.46 19.22
C SER A 334 4.21 16.62 18.25
N VAL A 335 3.00 17.13 18.20
CA VAL A 335 2.65 18.37 17.51
C VAL A 335 3.11 19.56 18.35
N VAL A 336 3.69 20.54 17.70
CA VAL A 336 4.24 21.77 18.29
C VAL A 336 3.74 23.00 17.52
N ASP A 337 3.80 24.17 18.15
CA ASP A 337 3.64 25.43 17.42
C ASP A 337 4.73 25.59 16.36
N GLY A 338 4.35 26.04 15.17
CA GLY A 338 5.31 26.30 14.09
C GLY A 338 4.73 26.11 12.68
N GLU A 339 5.62 26.06 11.72
CA GLU A 339 5.29 25.81 10.32
C GLU A 339 4.93 24.34 10.07
N LYS A 340 4.15 24.07 9.01
CA LYS A 340 3.82 22.71 8.54
C LYS A 340 5.07 21.94 8.09
N ARG A 341 5.85 21.50 9.06
CA ARG A 341 7.07 20.70 8.79
C ARG A 341 7.34 19.69 9.88
N VAL A 342 8.10 18.69 9.54
CA VAL A 342 8.66 17.72 10.48
C VAL A 342 10.10 18.10 10.82
N THR A 343 10.43 18.06 12.10
CA THR A 343 11.80 18.18 12.62
C THR A 343 12.19 16.88 13.30
N LEU A 344 13.27 16.26 12.84
CA LEU A 344 13.86 15.08 13.47
C LEU A 344 14.78 15.51 14.63
N LYS A 345 14.66 14.87 15.77
CA LYS A 345 15.48 15.12 16.96
C LYS A 345 16.12 13.83 17.47
#